data_229e88cb7d6a5310cd7d977a1a20f9de
#
_entry.id   229e88cb7d6a5310cd7d977a1a20f9de
#
_cell.length_a   1.000
_cell.length_b   1.000
_cell.length_c   1.000
_cell.angle_alpha   90.00
_cell.angle_beta   90.00
_cell.angle_gamma   90.00
#
_symmetry.space_group_name_H-M   'P 1'
#
loop_
_entity.id
_entity.type
_entity.pdbx_description
1 polymer ?
#
loop_
_entity_poly.entity_id
_entity_poly.type
_entity_poly.pdbx_seq_one_letter_code
_entity_poly.pdbx_strand_id
1 'polypeptide(L)'
;VQQSTTALQWGAHLRKTNPNLHADPSIQFPLAAAHRQTGKPRHAQTIYRNIKASPWLGAWSSCGAHELSVAGPAGKTQKTSQTPLWICSRANEKPFLDGHLKEACWVRSESEKRGSEQTRLALVGRTTGQRDVPTTIQACCDNEYLYFAIECHKAPGRDYPRDTSPRIRDALLGDEDRVHLWIDIDRDYATYYQFS
;
A
#
# COMPACT_ATOMS: atom_id res chain seq x y z
N VAL A 1 -1.36 19.63 7.25
CA VAL A 1 -2.27 20.68 6.73
C VAL A 1 -1.51 21.86 6.11
N GLN A 2 -0.49 22.43 6.75
CA GLN A 2 0.27 23.56 6.21
C GLN A 2 0.98 23.20 4.88
N GLN A 3 1.65 22.05 4.80
CA GLN A 3 2.30 21.56 3.58
C GLN A 3 1.29 21.35 2.44
N SER A 4 0.12 20.79 2.74
CA SER A 4 -0.93 20.56 1.75
C SER A 4 -1.49 21.86 1.18
N THR A 5 -1.63 22.90 2.01
CA THR A 5 -2.05 24.23 1.55
C THR A 5 -1.02 24.84 0.62
N THR A 6 0.26 24.74 0.95
CA THR A 6 1.37 25.20 0.10
C THR A 6 1.39 24.43 -1.22
N ALA A 7 1.22 23.12 -1.21
CA ALA A 7 1.13 22.31 -2.44
C ALA A 7 0.01 22.78 -3.36
N LEU A 8 -1.17 23.09 -2.82
CA LEU A 8 -2.30 23.62 -3.59
C LEU A 8 -2.01 25.01 -4.18
N GLN A 9 -1.29 25.87 -3.48
CA GLN A 9 -0.85 27.17 -4.01
C GLN A 9 0.11 27.00 -5.18
N TRP A 10 1.10 26.10 -5.03
CA TRP A 10 2.02 25.78 -6.14
C TRP A 10 1.27 25.14 -7.32
N GLY A 11 0.31 24.25 -7.09
CA GLY A 11 -0.53 23.69 -8.13
C GLY A 11 -1.31 24.76 -8.90
N ALA A 12 -1.88 25.74 -8.19
CA ALA A 12 -2.59 26.86 -8.81
C ALA A 12 -1.64 27.76 -9.64
N HIS A 13 -0.42 27.98 -9.17
CA HIS A 13 0.61 28.69 -9.92
C HIS A 13 1.01 27.92 -11.19
N LEU A 14 1.32 26.63 -11.03
CA LEU A 14 1.72 25.76 -12.13
C LEU A 14 0.64 25.68 -13.23
N ARG A 15 -0.63 25.62 -12.84
CA ARG A 15 -1.75 25.65 -13.78
C ARG A 15 -1.74 26.87 -14.69
N LYS A 16 -1.29 28.03 -14.19
CA LYS A 16 -1.22 29.29 -14.96
C LYS A 16 0.02 29.36 -15.83
N THR A 17 1.16 28.88 -15.31
CA THR A 17 2.47 29.05 -15.95
C THR A 17 2.84 27.91 -16.89
N ASN A 18 2.43 26.67 -16.54
CA ASN A 18 2.69 25.47 -17.35
C ASN A 18 1.52 24.48 -17.23
N PRO A 19 0.41 24.72 -17.98
CA PRO A 19 -0.79 23.89 -17.89
C PRO A 19 -0.56 22.43 -18.31
N ASN A 20 0.37 22.16 -19.21
CA ASN A 20 0.70 20.79 -19.64
C ASN A 20 1.35 20.00 -18.51
N LEU A 21 2.32 20.57 -17.81
CA LEU A 21 2.93 19.94 -16.65
C LEU A 21 1.93 19.79 -15.50
N HIS A 22 1.09 20.82 -15.29
CA HIS A 22 0.01 20.71 -14.29
C HIS A 22 -0.93 19.54 -14.57
N ALA A 23 -1.19 19.21 -15.85
CA ALA A 23 -2.07 18.10 -16.22
C ALA A 23 -1.44 16.70 -16.07
N ASP A 24 -0.13 16.63 -15.80
CA ASP A 24 0.58 15.36 -15.60
C ASP A 24 0.04 14.62 -14.37
N PRO A 25 -0.25 13.32 -14.46
CA PRO A 25 -0.74 12.52 -13.32
C PRO A 25 0.18 12.56 -12.11
N SER A 26 1.50 12.62 -12.30
CA SER A 26 2.48 12.72 -11.21
C SER A 26 2.34 14.02 -10.39
N ILE A 27 1.71 15.04 -10.96
CA ILE A 27 1.37 16.30 -10.28
C ILE A 27 -0.07 16.25 -9.76
N GLN A 28 -0.99 15.66 -10.54
CA GLN A 28 -2.41 15.63 -10.18
C GLN A 28 -2.70 14.76 -8.96
N PHE A 29 -1.99 13.61 -8.76
CA PHE A 29 -2.20 12.78 -7.58
C PHE A 29 -1.76 13.46 -6.28
N PRO A 30 -0.57 14.07 -6.15
CA PRO A 30 -0.21 14.89 -4.99
C PRO A 30 -1.19 16.03 -4.72
N LEU A 31 -1.69 16.71 -5.76
CA LEU A 31 -2.72 17.75 -5.58
C LEU A 31 -4.05 17.17 -5.07
N ALA A 32 -4.45 15.99 -5.55
CA ALA A 32 -5.63 15.31 -5.03
C ALA A 32 -5.45 14.89 -3.58
N ALA A 33 -4.29 14.37 -3.17
CA ALA A 33 -3.96 14.09 -1.78
C ALA A 33 -4.06 15.36 -0.92
N ALA A 34 -3.46 16.47 -1.39
CA ALA A 34 -3.54 17.76 -0.70
C ALA A 34 -4.99 18.28 -0.56
N HIS A 35 -5.84 18.07 -1.57
CA HIS A 35 -7.27 18.39 -1.46
C HIS A 35 -7.97 17.53 -0.40
N ARG A 36 -7.67 16.23 -0.29
CA ARG A 36 -8.25 15.36 0.76
C ARG A 36 -7.82 15.84 2.14
N GLN A 37 -6.52 16.12 2.33
CA GLN A 37 -5.95 16.54 3.62
C GLN A 37 -6.45 17.93 4.06
N THR A 38 -6.88 18.79 3.13
CA THR A 38 -7.48 20.11 3.42
C THR A 38 -9.01 20.07 3.48
N GLY A 39 -9.62 18.88 3.60
CA GLY A 39 -11.07 18.74 3.75
C GLY A 39 -11.88 19.00 2.48
N LYS A 40 -11.25 18.90 1.31
CA LYS A 40 -11.89 19.12 -0.01
C LYS A 40 -11.97 17.82 -0.84
N PRO A 41 -12.55 16.71 -0.33
CA PRO A 41 -12.51 15.42 -1.01
C PRO A 41 -13.23 15.43 -2.37
N ARG A 42 -14.21 16.31 -2.58
CA ARG A 42 -14.91 16.44 -3.88
C ARG A 42 -13.97 16.90 -5.00
N HIS A 43 -12.99 17.78 -4.69
CA HIS A 43 -11.98 18.22 -5.67
C HIS A 43 -11.05 17.05 -6.05
N ALA A 44 -10.59 16.28 -5.06
CA ALA A 44 -9.81 15.08 -5.32
C ALA A 44 -10.57 14.08 -6.21
N GLN A 45 -11.85 13.81 -5.91
CA GLN A 45 -12.67 12.94 -6.75
C GLN A 45 -12.82 13.42 -8.19
N THR A 46 -12.87 14.74 -8.42
CA THR A 46 -12.90 15.31 -9.77
C THR A 46 -11.61 15.01 -10.53
N ILE A 47 -10.45 15.18 -9.87
CA ILE A 47 -9.15 14.83 -10.44
C ILE A 47 -9.13 13.34 -10.81
N TYR A 48 -9.49 12.45 -9.89
CA TYR A 48 -9.50 11.01 -10.14
C TYR A 48 -10.45 10.61 -11.28
N ARG A 49 -11.63 11.24 -11.40
CA ARG A 49 -12.54 10.98 -12.54
C ARG A 49 -11.91 11.36 -13.86
N ASN A 50 -11.22 12.51 -13.93
CA ASN A 50 -10.56 12.96 -15.14
C ASN A 50 -9.44 12.00 -15.55
N ILE A 51 -8.61 11.55 -14.59
CA ILE A 51 -7.55 10.59 -14.84
C ILE A 51 -8.14 9.24 -15.28
N LYS A 52 -9.15 8.74 -14.58
CA LYS A 52 -9.85 7.49 -14.96
C LYS A 52 -10.45 7.56 -16.37
N ALA A 53 -10.99 8.71 -16.76
CA ALA A 53 -11.60 8.92 -18.07
C ALA A 53 -10.57 9.03 -19.21
N SER A 54 -9.27 8.93 -18.90
CA SER A 54 -8.16 9.09 -19.84
C SER A 54 -7.40 7.78 -20.03
N PRO A 55 -7.90 6.82 -20.85
CA PRO A 55 -7.32 5.48 -20.98
C PRO A 55 -5.85 5.48 -21.47
N TRP A 56 -5.47 6.51 -22.23
CA TRP A 56 -4.09 6.69 -22.73
C TRP A 56 -3.06 6.92 -21.60
N LEU A 57 -3.51 7.24 -20.39
CA LEU A 57 -2.65 7.36 -19.22
C LEU A 57 -2.25 5.99 -18.63
N GLY A 58 -2.72 4.87 -19.20
CA GLY A 58 -2.31 3.51 -18.81
C GLY A 58 -2.54 3.23 -17.33
N ALA A 59 -1.47 2.90 -16.59
CA ALA A 59 -1.53 2.56 -15.17
C ALA A 59 -2.17 3.67 -14.31
N TRP A 60 -1.99 4.94 -14.64
CA TRP A 60 -2.58 6.07 -13.91
C TRP A 60 -4.11 6.06 -13.97
N SER A 61 -4.69 5.65 -15.09
CA SER A 61 -6.15 5.50 -15.19
C SER A 61 -6.67 4.46 -14.20
N SER A 62 -5.95 3.36 -14.01
CA SER A 62 -6.26 2.33 -13.02
C SER A 62 -6.13 2.85 -11.58
N CYS A 63 -5.10 3.66 -11.30
CA CYS A 63 -4.93 4.33 -10.00
C CYS A 63 -6.11 5.28 -9.71
N GLY A 64 -6.53 6.09 -10.69
CA GLY A 64 -7.70 6.96 -10.56
C GLY A 64 -9.00 6.19 -10.28
N ALA A 65 -9.19 5.04 -10.95
CA ALA A 65 -10.32 4.16 -10.70
C ALA A 65 -10.30 3.57 -9.28
N HIS A 66 -9.11 3.17 -8.81
CA HIS A 66 -8.92 2.66 -7.44
C HIS A 66 -9.27 3.71 -6.39
N GLU A 67 -8.76 4.93 -6.51
CA GLU A 67 -9.04 6.02 -5.57
C GLU A 67 -10.54 6.35 -5.49
N LEU A 68 -11.26 6.30 -6.61
CA LEU A 68 -12.70 6.49 -6.62
C LEU A 68 -13.44 5.36 -5.90
N SER A 69 -12.95 4.13 -5.97
CA SER A 69 -13.54 2.97 -5.28
C SER A 69 -13.37 3.07 -3.76
N VAL A 70 -12.20 3.53 -3.31
CA VAL A 70 -11.89 3.74 -1.88
C VAL A 70 -12.63 4.94 -1.29
N ALA A 71 -12.85 5.99 -2.10
CA ALA A 71 -13.56 7.20 -1.66
C ALA A 71 -15.09 7.06 -1.63
N GLY A 72 -15.64 5.92 -2.05
CA GLY A 72 -17.07 5.63 -2.01
C GLY A 72 -17.62 5.58 -0.56
N PRO A 73 -18.93 5.71 -0.36
CA PRO A 73 -19.54 5.59 0.96
C PRO A 73 -19.21 4.22 1.55
N ALA A 74 -18.75 4.22 2.81
CA ALA A 74 -18.42 3.01 3.54
C ALA A 74 -19.58 2.00 3.48
N GLY A 75 -19.31 0.79 2.97
CA GLY A 75 -20.30 -0.27 2.85
C GLY A 75 -20.83 -0.54 1.43
N LYS A 76 -20.51 0.30 0.45
CA LYS A 76 -20.76 -0.01 -0.98
C LYS A 76 -19.43 -0.25 -1.69
N THR A 77 -18.77 -1.34 -1.36
CA THR A 77 -17.66 -1.85 -2.16
C THR A 77 -18.20 -2.15 -3.56
N GLN A 78 -17.92 -1.26 -4.50
CA GLN A 78 -18.16 -1.59 -5.89
C GLN A 78 -17.27 -2.77 -6.24
N LYS A 79 -17.87 -3.90 -6.63
CA LYS A 79 -17.21 -5.14 -7.07
C LYS A 79 -16.26 -4.99 -8.27
N THR A 80 -15.91 -3.78 -8.66
CA THR A 80 -15.16 -3.46 -9.88
C THR A 80 -13.69 -3.08 -9.64
N SER A 81 -13.22 -2.99 -8.39
CA SER A 81 -11.79 -2.77 -8.13
C SER A 81 -11.06 -4.11 -8.20
N GLN A 82 -10.20 -4.28 -9.21
CA GLN A 82 -9.29 -5.43 -9.31
C GLN A 82 -8.16 -5.36 -8.27
N THR A 83 -8.04 -4.24 -7.55
CA THR A 83 -7.04 -4.06 -6.51
C THR A 83 -7.57 -4.64 -5.20
N PRO A 84 -6.88 -5.59 -4.60
CA PRO A 84 -7.30 -6.17 -3.33
C PRO A 84 -7.32 -5.09 -2.23
N LEU A 85 -8.40 -5.04 -1.47
CA LEU A 85 -8.50 -4.22 -0.27
C LEU A 85 -8.04 -5.06 0.91
N TRP A 86 -7.00 -4.62 1.57
CA TRP A 86 -6.48 -5.27 2.76
C TRP A 86 -6.91 -4.49 4.02
N ILE A 87 -7.65 -5.17 4.89
CA ILE A 87 -8.12 -4.58 6.14
C ILE A 87 -7.12 -4.92 7.23
N CYS A 88 -6.48 -3.89 7.78
CA CYS A 88 -5.58 -4.02 8.92
C CYS A 88 -6.41 -4.22 10.22
N SER A 89 -6.17 -5.32 10.91
CA SER A 89 -6.82 -5.62 12.18
C SER A 89 -6.29 -4.72 13.30
N ARG A 90 -7.15 -4.30 14.23
CA ARG A 90 -6.70 -3.57 15.41
C ARG A 90 -6.18 -4.54 16.47
N ALA A 91 -4.96 -4.30 16.93
CA ALA A 91 -4.36 -5.03 18.04
C ALA A 91 -4.82 -4.39 19.36
N ASN A 92 -5.37 -5.19 20.27
CA ASN A 92 -5.72 -4.75 21.62
C ASN A 92 -4.49 -4.65 22.53
N GLU A 93 -3.49 -5.49 22.24
CA GLU A 93 -2.21 -5.57 22.94
C GLU A 93 -1.08 -5.56 21.91
N LYS A 94 0.07 -4.99 22.27
CA LYS A 94 1.26 -5.00 21.39
C LYS A 94 1.70 -6.43 21.12
N PRO A 95 1.81 -6.86 19.85
CA PRO A 95 2.31 -8.20 19.55
C PRO A 95 3.80 -8.31 19.91
N PHE A 96 4.22 -9.49 20.32
CA PHE A 96 5.63 -9.79 20.53
C PHE A 96 6.32 -10.01 19.18
N LEU A 97 7.48 -9.39 19.01
CA LEU A 97 8.27 -9.53 17.78
C LEU A 97 9.25 -10.72 17.90
N ASP A 98 8.73 -11.90 18.24
CA ASP A 98 9.50 -13.12 18.47
C ASP A 98 9.44 -14.12 17.28
N GLY A 99 8.73 -13.75 16.21
CA GLY A 99 8.54 -14.59 15.03
C GLY A 99 7.41 -15.64 15.20
N HIS A 100 6.70 -15.63 16.33
CA HIS A 100 5.54 -16.48 16.55
C HIS A 100 4.25 -15.68 16.41
N LEU A 101 3.34 -16.11 15.55
CA LEU A 101 2.08 -15.42 15.28
C LEU A 101 0.94 -16.02 16.12
N LYS A 102 1.08 -15.95 17.45
CA LYS A 102 0.12 -16.53 18.41
C LYS A 102 -0.86 -15.51 18.99
N GLU A 103 -0.57 -14.23 18.86
CA GLU A 103 -1.40 -13.17 19.41
C GLU A 103 -2.73 -13.05 18.66
N ALA A 104 -3.74 -12.59 19.36
CA ALA A 104 -5.10 -12.48 18.83
C ALA A 104 -5.20 -11.60 17.57
N CYS A 105 -4.30 -10.62 17.40
CA CYS A 105 -4.29 -9.77 16.21
C CYS A 105 -3.86 -10.52 14.92
N TRP A 106 -3.13 -11.63 15.05
CA TRP A 106 -2.73 -12.50 13.95
C TRP A 106 -3.69 -13.68 13.74
N VAL A 107 -4.37 -14.10 14.81
CA VAL A 107 -5.28 -15.24 14.80
C VAL A 107 -6.69 -14.75 14.49
N ARG A 108 -7.26 -15.18 13.38
CA ARG A 108 -8.64 -14.87 13.02
C ARG A 108 -9.63 -15.54 13.96
N SER A 109 -10.62 -14.79 14.43
CA SER A 109 -11.79 -15.40 15.06
C SER A 109 -12.64 -16.16 14.02
N GLU A 110 -13.28 -17.26 14.44
CA GLU A 110 -14.16 -18.07 13.57
C GLU A 110 -15.31 -17.23 12.95
N SER A 111 -15.74 -16.17 13.63
CA SER A 111 -16.80 -15.27 13.16
C SER A 111 -16.37 -14.41 11.97
N GLU A 112 -15.08 -14.10 11.84
CA GLU A 112 -14.52 -13.28 10.76
C GLU A 112 -14.21 -14.10 9.50
N LYS A 113 -14.19 -15.42 9.58
CA LYS A 113 -13.96 -16.32 8.43
C LYS A 113 -15.04 -16.21 7.34
N ARG A 114 -16.23 -15.67 7.67
CA ARG A 114 -17.35 -15.58 6.73
C ARG A 114 -17.37 -14.33 5.83
N GLY A 115 -16.52 -13.34 6.04
CA GLY A 115 -16.68 -12.03 5.40
C GLY A 115 -15.54 -11.50 4.53
N SER A 116 -14.30 -11.90 4.72
CA SER A 116 -13.20 -11.42 3.88
C SER A 116 -12.01 -12.37 3.88
N GLU A 117 -11.68 -12.91 2.72
CA GLU A 117 -10.42 -13.65 2.45
C GLU A 117 -9.15 -12.78 2.57
N GLN A 118 -9.24 -11.55 3.11
CA GLN A 118 -8.30 -10.50 2.80
C GLN A 118 -7.44 -10.00 3.97
N THR A 119 -7.35 -10.74 5.08
CA THR A 119 -6.37 -10.42 6.13
C THR A 119 -4.98 -10.99 5.85
N ARG A 120 -4.89 -11.93 4.93
CA ARG A 120 -3.63 -12.58 4.53
C ARG A 120 -3.49 -12.49 3.02
N LEU A 121 -2.49 -11.78 2.54
CA LEU A 121 -2.16 -11.72 1.12
C LEU A 121 -1.10 -12.78 0.79
N ALA A 122 -1.33 -13.54 -0.27
CA ALA A 122 -0.28 -14.32 -0.89
C ALA A 122 0.54 -13.41 -1.80
N LEU A 123 1.83 -13.35 -1.55
CA LEU A 123 2.77 -12.64 -2.42
C LEU A 123 3.22 -13.58 -3.52
N VAL A 124 3.11 -13.13 -4.76
CA VAL A 124 3.62 -13.86 -5.91
C VAL A 124 5.01 -13.34 -6.23
N GLY A 125 6.03 -14.19 -5.98
CA GLY A 125 7.40 -13.90 -6.37
C GLY A 125 7.58 -13.99 -7.89
N ARG A 126 8.38 -13.11 -8.47
CA ARG A 126 8.86 -13.24 -9.84
C ARG A 126 10.01 -14.25 -9.88
N THR A 127 9.73 -15.53 -9.88
CA THR A 127 10.74 -16.54 -10.12
C THR A 127 10.58 -17.09 -11.52
N THR A 128 11.57 -16.88 -12.36
CA THR A 128 11.68 -17.53 -13.64
C THR A 128 11.94 -19.05 -13.42
N GLY A 129 10.89 -19.85 -13.54
CA GLY A 129 11.04 -21.30 -13.69
C GLY A 129 11.07 -22.16 -12.42
N GLN A 130 10.84 -21.63 -11.23
CA GLN A 130 10.68 -22.43 -10.00
C GLN A 130 9.23 -22.41 -9.50
N ARG A 131 8.81 -23.50 -8.85
CA ARG A 131 7.50 -23.60 -8.19
C ARG A 131 7.37 -22.44 -7.21
N ASP A 132 6.27 -21.70 -7.30
CA ASP A 132 5.95 -20.61 -6.39
C ASP A 132 5.96 -21.13 -4.95
N VAL A 133 6.91 -20.64 -4.17
CA VAL A 133 6.93 -20.88 -2.72
C VAL A 133 6.05 -19.81 -2.10
N PRO A 134 4.97 -20.19 -1.41
CA PRO A 134 4.04 -19.20 -0.90
C PRO A 134 4.71 -18.31 0.15
N THR A 135 4.66 -17.03 -0.07
CA THR A 135 4.97 -16.01 0.94
C THR A 135 3.68 -15.33 1.32
N THR A 136 3.42 -15.21 2.59
CA THR A 136 2.21 -14.55 3.08
C THR A 136 2.55 -13.36 3.96
N ILE A 137 1.71 -12.34 3.89
CA ILE A 137 1.84 -11.14 4.72
C ILE A 137 0.54 -10.88 5.46
N GLN A 138 0.66 -10.51 6.73
CA GLN A 138 -0.44 -10.05 7.59
C GLN A 138 -0.08 -8.69 8.17
N ALA A 139 -1.08 -7.87 8.48
CA ALA A 139 -0.89 -6.61 9.16
C ALA A 139 -1.88 -6.45 10.31
N CYS A 140 -1.42 -5.85 11.38
CA CYS A 140 -2.27 -5.29 12.41
C CYS A 140 -1.72 -3.92 12.87
N CYS A 141 -2.52 -3.14 13.57
CA CYS A 141 -2.10 -1.84 14.05
C CYS A 141 -2.66 -1.58 15.47
N ASP A 142 -1.93 -0.79 16.23
CA ASP A 142 -2.42 -0.18 17.46
C ASP A 142 -2.53 1.35 17.29
N ASN A 143 -2.44 2.12 18.37
CA ASN A 143 -2.50 3.57 18.31
C ASN A 143 -1.17 4.22 17.90
N GLU A 144 -0.06 3.47 17.96
CA GLU A 144 1.30 4.00 17.76
C GLU A 144 2.00 3.36 16.57
N TYR A 145 1.71 2.08 16.29
CA TYR A 145 2.47 1.27 15.34
C TYR A 145 1.58 0.53 14.36
N LEU A 146 2.15 0.31 13.18
CA LEU A 146 1.68 -0.62 12.18
C LEU A 146 2.65 -1.81 12.17
N TYR A 147 2.12 -3.00 12.38
CA TYR A 147 2.88 -4.24 12.44
C TYR A 147 2.65 -5.08 11.20
N PHE A 148 3.72 -5.65 10.69
CA PHE A 148 3.68 -6.59 9.58
C PHE A 148 4.28 -7.91 9.99
N ALA A 149 3.58 -9.01 9.70
CA ALA A 149 4.08 -10.37 9.82
C ALA A 149 4.22 -10.96 8.42
N ILE A 150 5.44 -11.32 8.06
CA ILE A 150 5.77 -11.89 6.75
C ILE A 150 6.28 -13.31 6.97
N GLU A 151 5.55 -14.28 6.40
CA GLU A 151 5.87 -15.69 6.52
C GLU A 151 6.36 -16.20 5.17
N CYS A 152 7.67 -16.44 5.09
CA CYS A 152 8.33 -16.97 3.90
C CYS A 152 8.56 -18.47 4.08
N HIS A 153 7.94 -19.28 3.24
CA HIS A 153 8.15 -20.72 3.29
C HIS A 153 9.46 -21.11 2.58
N LYS A 154 10.14 -22.07 3.16
CA LYS A 154 11.37 -22.63 2.58
C LYS A 154 11.06 -23.40 1.30
N ALA A 155 11.82 -23.15 0.24
CA ALA A 155 11.68 -23.91 -0.99
C ALA A 155 12.10 -25.39 -0.76
N PRO A 156 11.32 -26.38 -1.25
CA PRO A 156 11.65 -27.78 -1.10
C PRO A 156 13.04 -28.11 -1.69
N GLY A 157 13.85 -28.84 -0.92
CA GLY A 157 15.17 -29.29 -1.35
C GLY A 157 16.27 -28.24 -1.31
N ARG A 158 16.00 -27.02 -0.84
CA ARG A 158 17.03 -26.01 -0.58
C ARG A 158 17.40 -25.95 0.89
N ASP A 159 18.68 -25.84 1.16
CA ASP A 159 19.18 -25.52 2.48
C ASP A 159 19.46 -24.01 2.55
N TYR A 160 18.94 -23.38 3.60
CA TYR A 160 19.16 -21.97 3.90
C TYR A 160 19.96 -21.91 5.19
N PRO A 161 21.31 -21.85 5.09
CA PRO A 161 22.13 -21.75 6.28
C PRO A 161 21.74 -20.50 7.07
N ARG A 162 21.64 -20.66 8.37
CA ARG A 162 21.32 -19.54 9.27
C ARG A 162 22.54 -18.64 9.31
N ASP A 163 22.47 -17.49 8.69
CA ASP A 163 23.48 -16.44 8.90
C ASP A 163 23.22 -15.81 10.26
N THR A 164 24.19 -16.00 11.17
CA THR A 164 24.17 -15.44 12.52
C THR A 164 25.06 -14.20 12.64
N SER A 165 25.64 -13.72 11.54
CA SER A 165 26.44 -12.50 11.53
C SER A 165 25.59 -11.28 11.90
N PRO A 166 26.15 -10.31 12.65
CA PRO A 166 25.48 -9.05 12.89
C PRO A 166 25.21 -8.34 11.56
N ARG A 167 23.96 -8.10 11.21
CA ARG A 167 23.62 -7.31 10.03
C ARG A 167 23.87 -5.83 10.29
N ILE A 168 24.60 -5.21 9.38
CA ILE A 168 24.76 -3.77 9.36
C ILE A 168 23.43 -3.17 8.89
N ARG A 169 22.95 -2.16 9.60
CA ARG A 169 21.79 -1.38 9.15
C ARG A 169 22.08 -0.82 7.75
N ASP A 170 21.07 -0.90 6.88
CA ASP A 170 21.16 -0.44 5.49
C ASP A 170 22.18 -1.22 4.63
N ALA A 171 22.46 -2.48 4.99
CA ALA A 171 23.30 -3.36 4.17
C ALA A 171 22.70 -3.58 2.77
N LEU A 172 23.55 -3.58 1.74
CA LEU A 172 23.14 -3.95 0.40
C LEU A 172 22.87 -5.46 0.34
N LEU A 173 21.59 -5.83 0.29
CA LEU A 173 21.14 -7.22 0.19
C LEU A 173 21.10 -7.72 -1.26
N GLY A 174 22.08 -7.40 -2.08
CA GLY A 174 22.14 -7.61 -3.54
C GLY A 174 21.41 -8.86 -4.07
N ASP A 175 22.00 -10.04 -3.86
CA ASP A 175 21.51 -11.31 -4.41
C ASP A 175 20.78 -12.18 -3.36
N GLU A 176 20.43 -11.62 -2.20
CA GLU A 176 19.73 -12.35 -1.15
C GLU A 176 18.21 -12.35 -1.37
N ASP A 177 17.54 -13.40 -0.88
CA ASP A 177 16.07 -13.43 -0.80
C ASP A 177 15.60 -12.31 0.13
N ARG A 178 14.74 -11.43 -0.39
CA ARG A 178 14.26 -10.26 0.35
C ARG A 178 12.82 -9.93 0.04
N VAL A 179 12.18 -9.27 0.99
CA VAL A 179 10.86 -8.68 0.81
C VAL A 179 10.99 -7.17 0.85
N HIS A 180 10.42 -6.51 -0.14
CA HIS A 180 10.30 -5.05 -0.13
C HIS A 180 8.87 -4.66 0.18
N LEU A 181 8.71 -3.73 1.11
CA LEU A 181 7.44 -3.15 1.48
C LEU A 181 7.47 -1.66 1.15
N TRP A 182 6.56 -1.19 0.29
CA TRP A 182 6.36 0.21 -0.01
C TRP A 182 5.03 0.66 0.55
N ILE A 183 5.04 1.71 1.35
CA ILE A 183 3.84 2.26 2.00
C ILE A 183 3.67 3.70 1.58
N ASP A 184 2.64 3.96 0.79
CA ASP A 184 2.17 5.30 0.43
C ASP A 184 1.01 5.67 1.37
N ILE A 185 1.31 6.45 2.43
CA ILE A 185 0.36 6.76 3.50
C ILE A 185 -0.72 7.73 3.03
N ASP A 186 -0.36 8.70 2.24
CA ASP A 186 -1.28 9.74 1.78
C ASP A 186 -1.87 9.47 0.40
N ARG A 187 -1.47 8.37 -0.22
CA ARG A 187 -1.95 7.91 -1.54
C ARG A 187 -1.80 9.01 -2.59
N ASP A 188 -0.60 9.61 -2.59
CA ASP A 188 -0.23 10.61 -3.59
C ASP A 188 0.46 10.00 -4.81
N TYR A 189 0.84 8.72 -4.74
CA TYR A 189 1.54 7.97 -5.79
C TYR A 189 2.89 8.56 -6.20
N ALA A 190 3.45 9.43 -5.36
CA ALA A 190 4.71 10.11 -5.59
C ALA A 190 5.70 9.88 -4.44
N THR A 191 5.20 9.80 -3.20
CA THR A 191 6.04 9.60 -2.01
C THR A 191 5.66 8.33 -1.28
N TYR A 192 6.65 7.59 -0.79
CA TYR A 192 6.44 6.33 -0.07
C TYR A 192 7.57 6.06 0.92
N TYR A 193 7.27 5.26 1.93
CA TYR A 193 8.27 4.63 2.78
C TYR A 193 8.64 3.28 2.19
N GLN A 194 9.94 3.00 2.10
CA GLN A 194 10.45 1.70 1.66
C GLN A 194 11.15 1.00 2.81
N PHE A 195 10.80 -0.27 3.01
CA PHE A 195 11.44 -1.19 3.94
C PHE A 195 11.91 -2.42 3.15
N SER A 196 13.10 -2.92 3.47
CA SER A 196 13.73 -4.06 2.79
C SER A 196 14.35 -5.01 3.80
#